data_594d5c8fc467a3834e28c20e5a47c9d6
#
_entry.id   594d5c8fc467a3834e28c20e5a47c9d6
#
_cell.length_a   1.000
_cell.length_b   1.000
_cell.length_c   1.000
_cell.angle_alpha   90.00
_cell.angle_beta   90.00
_cell.angle_gamma   90.00
#
_symmetry.space_group_name_H-M   'P 1'
#
loop_
_entity.id
_entity.type
_entity.pdbx_description
1 polymer ?
#
loop_
_entity_poly.entity_id
_entity_poly.type
_entity_poly.pdbx_seq_one_letter_code
_entity_poly.pdbx_strand_id
1 'polypeptide(L)'
;GPAAGATPQPMQPVQPALPHGSEANGDELWIGRVTHEGGVVHAGKTRPGFGGVNYSHKGKPECAKSEYDVLRVPGGAYRWVAAQGGNVPDGAVSAGSDVYVARAAAGGGMHPGEVLPGLGCVVEYGGGGVTFESYEVLVLTEGGRAEWVPCTGGSLPEVAADEAAAAGPAAGAAPQPVQPSLPHGS
;
A
#
# COMPACT_ATOMS: atom_id res chain seq x y z
N GLY A 1 -3.54 18.20 24.93
CA GLY A 1 -3.64 17.96 25.04
C GLY A 1 -3.72 17.83 25.06
N PRO A 2 -3.70 18.33 24.84
CA PRO A 2 -3.82 17.94 24.97
C PRO A 2 -3.80 17.02 25.26
N ALA A 3 -3.47 16.95 25.27
CA ALA A 3 -3.40 16.00 25.59
C ALA A 3 -4.14 15.22 25.87
N ALA A 4 -4.53 15.73 26.04
CA ALA A 4 -5.41 15.16 26.43
C ALA A 4 -5.68 14.21 25.75
N GLY A 5 -5.84 14.52 25.11
CA GLY A 5 -6.46 13.80 24.56
C GLY A 5 -5.99 12.69 24.46
N ALA A 6 -5.29 12.59 24.43
CA ALA A 6 -4.91 11.57 24.14
C ALA A 6 -5.24 10.51 24.86
N THR A 7 -5.58 10.52 25.52
CA THR A 7 -5.82 9.61 26.25
C THR A 7 -6.61 8.60 25.99
N PRO A 8 -7.49 8.58 25.78
CA PRO A 8 -8.39 7.56 25.84
C PRO A 8 -8.33 6.56 24.87
N GLN A 9 -7.60 6.69 23.99
CA GLN A 9 -7.56 5.73 22.93
C GLN A 9 -6.96 4.41 23.30
N PRO A 10 -6.45 4.22 24.42
CA PRO A 10 -5.96 2.91 24.76
C PRO A 10 -6.97 1.83 24.72
N MET A 11 -8.17 2.19 24.64
CA MET A 11 -9.19 1.18 24.54
C MET A 11 -9.28 0.59 23.16
N GLN A 12 -8.66 1.18 22.19
CA GLN A 12 -8.68 0.65 20.86
C GLN A 12 -7.77 -0.55 20.75
N PRO A 13 -8.22 -1.62 20.12
CA PRO A 13 -7.29 -2.72 19.85
C PRO A 13 -6.23 -2.25 18.88
N VAL A 14 -5.06 -2.83 18.98
CA VAL A 14 -3.99 -2.54 18.04
C VAL A 14 -4.31 -3.28 16.76
N GLN A 15 -4.30 -2.57 15.67
CA GLN A 15 -4.62 -3.13 14.36
C GLN A 15 -3.37 -3.12 13.49
N PRO A 16 -3.29 -4.03 12.53
CA PRO A 16 -2.20 -3.95 11.55
C PRO A 16 -2.34 -2.67 10.73
N ALA A 17 -1.31 -2.32 10.00
CA ALA A 17 -1.38 -1.19 9.10
C ALA A 17 -2.60 -1.33 8.19
N LEU A 18 -3.14 -0.21 7.75
CA LEU A 18 -4.34 -0.23 6.94
C LEU A 18 -4.09 -0.91 5.60
N PRO A 19 -5.02 -1.75 5.15
CA PRO A 19 -4.86 -2.38 3.85
C PRO A 19 -5.13 -1.38 2.73
N HIS A 20 -4.54 -1.62 1.60
CA HIS A 20 -4.64 -0.71 0.47
C HIS A 20 -5.10 -1.42 -0.80
N GLY A 21 -5.40 -2.69 -0.73
CA GLY A 21 -5.91 -3.43 -1.86
C GLY A 21 -6.63 -4.67 -1.40
N SER A 22 -7.01 -5.52 -2.34
CA SER A 22 -7.72 -6.75 -1.99
C SER A 22 -7.61 -7.79 -3.09
N GLU A 23 -7.69 -9.05 -2.69
CA GLU A 23 -7.82 -10.15 -3.62
C GLU A 23 -9.26 -10.24 -4.10
N ALA A 24 -9.52 -11.05 -5.11
CA ALA A 24 -10.86 -11.22 -5.64
C ALA A 24 -11.84 -11.74 -4.60
N ASN A 25 -11.36 -12.52 -3.64
CA ASN A 25 -12.23 -13.07 -2.60
C ASN A 25 -12.43 -12.11 -1.43
N GLY A 26 -11.85 -10.92 -1.49
CA GLY A 26 -12.01 -9.93 -0.44
C GLY A 26 -10.88 -9.90 0.59
N ASP A 27 -9.93 -10.82 0.53
CA ASP A 27 -8.79 -10.77 1.44
C ASP A 27 -8.02 -9.47 1.20
N GLU A 28 -7.64 -8.81 2.28
CA GLU A 28 -7.00 -7.49 2.19
C GLU A 28 -5.53 -7.63 1.85
N LEU A 29 -5.02 -6.65 1.12
CA LEU A 29 -3.62 -6.60 0.73
C LEU A 29 -2.98 -5.31 1.22
N TRP A 30 -1.76 -5.43 1.70
CA TRP A 30 -0.96 -4.30 2.20
C TRP A 30 0.17 -4.04 1.23
N ILE A 31 0.71 -2.84 1.28
CA ILE A 31 1.80 -2.42 0.41
C ILE A 31 3.11 -2.70 1.08
N GLY A 32 3.97 -3.41 0.39
CA GLY A 32 5.32 -3.68 0.86
C GLY A 32 6.34 -3.05 -0.05
N ARG A 33 7.54 -2.85 0.49
CA ARG A 33 8.66 -2.36 -0.28
C ARG A 33 9.85 -3.27 -0.02
N VAL A 34 10.59 -3.58 -1.07
CA VAL A 34 11.76 -4.43 -0.95
C VAL A 34 12.93 -3.84 -1.71
N THR A 35 14.14 -4.19 -1.27
CA THR A 35 15.35 -3.89 -2.04
C THR A 35 15.87 -5.21 -2.55
N HIS A 36 15.77 -5.40 -3.86
CA HIS A 36 16.23 -6.62 -4.50
C HIS A 36 17.76 -6.60 -4.57
N GLU A 37 18.36 -7.75 -4.78
CA GLU A 37 19.81 -7.83 -4.95
C GLU A 37 20.27 -6.80 -5.96
N GLY A 38 21.37 -6.14 -5.67
CA GLY A 38 21.86 -5.10 -6.55
C GLY A 38 21.28 -3.72 -6.25
N GLY A 39 20.40 -3.63 -5.25
CA GLY A 39 19.91 -2.32 -4.80
C GLY A 39 18.68 -1.83 -5.50
N VAL A 40 18.02 -2.65 -6.32
CA VAL A 40 16.83 -2.21 -7.03
C VAL A 40 15.63 -2.25 -6.10
N VAL A 41 14.94 -1.13 -5.97
CA VAL A 41 13.79 -1.02 -5.08
C VAL A 41 12.52 -1.38 -5.82
N HIS A 42 11.64 -2.13 -5.16
CA HIS A 42 10.33 -2.46 -5.71
C HIS A 42 9.24 -2.27 -4.67
N ALA A 43 8.04 -1.96 -5.12
CA ALA A 43 6.87 -1.98 -4.29
C ALA A 43 6.00 -3.16 -4.73
N GLY A 44 5.41 -3.84 -3.77
CA GLY A 44 4.59 -4.99 -4.04
C GLY A 44 3.51 -5.15 -3.01
N LYS A 45 3.04 -6.39 -2.82
CA LYS A 45 1.90 -6.65 -1.95
C LYS A 45 2.22 -7.74 -0.95
N THR A 46 1.57 -7.65 0.22
CA THR A 46 1.69 -8.68 1.23
C THR A 46 0.36 -8.84 1.95
N ARG A 47 0.20 -9.96 2.59
CA ARG A 47 -0.90 -10.22 3.53
C ARG A 47 -0.52 -11.42 4.38
N PRO A 48 -1.22 -11.63 5.49
CA PRO A 48 -0.97 -12.82 6.28
C PRO A 48 -1.12 -14.05 5.40
N GLY A 49 -0.16 -14.94 5.47
CA GLY A 49 -0.16 -16.13 4.67
C GLY A 49 0.74 -16.10 3.46
N PHE A 50 1.17 -14.89 3.03
CA PHE A 50 2.13 -14.83 1.92
C PHE A 50 3.55 -15.17 2.37
N GLY A 51 3.85 -14.92 3.63
CA GLY A 51 5.21 -15.17 4.13
C GLY A 51 6.17 -14.03 3.84
N GLY A 52 5.74 -12.99 3.15
CA GLY A 52 6.57 -11.87 2.80
C GLY A 52 5.90 -11.00 1.77
N VAL A 53 6.69 -10.19 1.07
CA VAL A 53 6.18 -9.29 0.04
C VAL A 53 6.37 -9.91 -1.32
N ASN A 54 5.29 -10.04 -2.06
CA ASN A 54 5.34 -10.52 -3.45
C ASN A 54 5.50 -9.33 -4.37
N TYR A 55 6.46 -9.41 -5.27
CA TYR A 55 6.75 -8.32 -6.21
C TYR A 55 7.31 -8.93 -7.49
N SER A 56 7.51 -8.09 -8.50
CA SER A 56 8.05 -8.53 -9.76
C SER A 56 9.41 -7.89 -9.99
N HIS A 57 10.37 -8.66 -10.42
CA HIS A 57 11.68 -8.14 -10.80
C HIS A 57 11.99 -8.66 -12.20
N LYS A 58 12.12 -7.75 -13.15
CA LYS A 58 12.41 -8.10 -14.56
C LYS A 58 11.38 -9.10 -15.08
N GLY A 59 10.12 -8.88 -14.71
CA GLY A 59 9.03 -9.70 -15.18
C GLY A 59 8.82 -11.01 -14.45
N LYS A 60 9.67 -11.32 -13.47
CA LYS A 60 9.58 -12.59 -12.75
C LYS A 60 9.00 -12.38 -11.36
N PRO A 61 8.24 -13.35 -10.85
CA PRO A 61 7.69 -13.23 -9.51
C PRO A 61 8.77 -13.48 -8.47
N GLU A 62 8.75 -12.68 -7.42
CA GLU A 62 9.68 -12.80 -6.31
C GLU A 62 8.93 -12.64 -5.00
N CYS A 63 9.47 -13.18 -3.93
CA CYS A 63 8.91 -13.00 -2.61
C CYS A 63 10.02 -12.70 -1.61
N ALA A 64 9.96 -11.52 -1.00
CA ALA A 64 10.93 -11.14 0.02
C ALA A 64 10.40 -11.58 1.36
N LYS A 65 11.10 -12.48 2.03
CA LYS A 65 10.59 -13.08 3.27
C LYS A 65 11.21 -12.55 4.53
N SER A 66 12.47 -12.16 4.49
CA SER A 66 13.18 -11.80 5.71
C SER A 66 13.43 -10.33 5.88
N GLU A 67 13.43 -9.55 4.84
CA GLU A 67 13.69 -8.12 4.94
C GLU A 67 12.79 -7.38 3.98
N TYR A 68 11.83 -6.67 4.50
CA TYR A 68 10.94 -5.83 3.71
C TYR A 68 10.35 -4.79 4.62
N ASP A 69 9.76 -3.76 4.04
CA ASP A 69 9.04 -2.75 4.80
C ASP A 69 7.58 -2.77 4.39
N VAL A 70 6.69 -2.46 5.33
CA VAL A 70 5.27 -2.33 5.03
C VAL A 70 4.86 -0.89 5.26
N LEU A 71 4.06 -0.36 4.35
CA LEU A 71 3.67 1.03 4.37
C LEU A 71 2.60 1.31 5.42
N ARG A 72 2.78 2.39 6.14
CA ARG A 72 1.73 2.98 6.97
C ARG A 72 1.59 4.44 6.58
N VAL A 73 0.37 4.95 6.63
CA VAL A 73 0.12 6.38 6.49
C VAL A 73 -0.68 6.80 7.71
N PRO A 74 0.01 7.24 8.76
CA PRO A 74 -0.66 7.61 10.01
C PRO A 74 -1.72 8.67 9.77
N GLY A 75 -2.85 8.52 10.45
CA GLY A 75 -3.94 9.46 10.31
C GLY A 75 -4.76 9.27 9.06
N GLY A 76 -4.38 8.37 8.18
CA GLY A 76 -5.14 8.12 6.96
C GLY A 76 -5.12 9.27 5.97
N ALA A 77 -4.09 10.10 5.99
CA ALA A 77 -4.05 11.28 5.15
C ALA A 77 -3.52 10.95 3.76
N TYR A 78 -4.30 10.20 3.02
CA TYR A 78 -3.94 9.81 1.66
C TYR A 78 -5.20 9.65 0.82
N ARG A 79 -5.01 9.55 -0.47
CA ARG A 79 -6.08 9.17 -1.39
C ARG A 79 -5.48 8.45 -2.58
N TRP A 80 -6.31 7.74 -3.30
CA TRP A 80 -5.89 7.06 -4.52
C TRP A 80 -6.32 7.91 -5.71
N VAL A 81 -5.39 8.17 -6.62
CA VAL A 81 -5.63 9.05 -7.77
C VAL A 81 -5.46 8.25 -9.04
N ALA A 82 -6.48 8.26 -9.89
CA ALA A 82 -6.43 7.53 -11.15
C ALA A 82 -5.38 8.14 -12.06
N ALA A 83 -4.64 7.29 -12.75
CA ALA A 83 -3.60 7.72 -13.67
C ALA A 83 -3.44 6.65 -14.76
N GLN A 84 -2.68 6.98 -15.77
CA GLN A 84 -2.44 6.04 -16.86
C GLN A 84 -1.16 6.40 -17.58
N GLY A 85 -0.65 5.44 -18.37
CA GLY A 85 0.44 5.68 -19.29
C GLY A 85 1.77 5.98 -18.66
N GLY A 86 1.95 5.64 -17.39
CA GLY A 86 3.19 5.94 -16.68
C GLY A 86 3.20 7.31 -16.03
N ASN A 87 2.04 8.00 -16.01
CA ASN A 87 1.95 9.28 -15.32
C ASN A 87 1.93 9.07 -13.82
N VAL A 88 2.57 9.98 -13.09
CA VAL A 88 2.65 9.94 -11.64
C VAL A 88 2.19 11.29 -11.10
N PRO A 89 1.06 11.34 -10.39
CA PRO A 89 0.57 12.61 -9.84
C PRO A 89 1.51 13.19 -8.79
N ASP A 90 1.43 14.50 -8.60
CA ASP A 90 2.17 15.16 -7.53
C ASP A 90 1.72 14.61 -6.19
N GLY A 91 2.64 14.48 -5.27
CA GLY A 91 2.35 13.97 -3.94
C GLY A 91 2.35 12.46 -3.85
N ALA A 92 2.70 11.77 -4.92
CA ALA A 92 2.75 10.31 -4.93
C ALA A 92 3.74 9.79 -3.90
N VAL A 93 3.40 8.68 -3.26
CA VAL A 93 4.27 8.06 -2.27
C VAL A 93 5.34 7.27 -2.98
N SER A 94 6.60 7.63 -2.71
CA SER A 94 7.75 6.95 -3.30
C SER A 94 8.19 5.80 -2.45
N ALA A 95 8.56 4.70 -3.09
CA ALA A 95 9.22 3.60 -2.41
C ALA A 95 10.75 3.77 -2.49
N GLY A 96 11.20 4.80 -3.19
CA GLY A 96 12.62 5.05 -3.41
C GLY A 96 12.95 4.92 -4.89
N SER A 97 14.00 5.60 -5.35
CA SER A 97 14.53 5.43 -6.70
C SER A 97 13.51 5.57 -7.82
N ASP A 98 12.64 6.57 -7.74
CA ASP A 98 11.64 6.80 -8.79
C ASP A 98 10.66 5.65 -8.95
N VAL A 99 10.41 4.92 -7.90
CA VAL A 99 9.39 3.87 -7.88
C VAL A 99 8.28 4.38 -6.98
N TYR A 100 7.04 4.41 -7.47
CA TYR A 100 5.93 4.99 -6.72
C TYR A 100 4.87 3.94 -6.46
N VAL A 101 4.15 4.08 -5.35
CA VAL A 101 3.16 3.11 -4.93
C VAL A 101 1.91 3.26 -5.77
N ALA A 102 1.47 2.16 -6.35
CA ALA A 102 0.28 2.17 -7.19
C ALA A 102 -0.48 0.87 -6.99
N ARG A 103 -1.68 0.80 -7.56
CA ARG A 103 -2.45 -0.43 -7.57
C ARG A 103 -3.27 -0.51 -8.84
N ALA A 104 -3.58 -1.72 -9.25
CA ALA A 104 -4.35 -1.92 -10.48
C ALA A 104 -5.37 -3.03 -10.27
N ALA A 105 -6.49 -2.91 -10.97
CA ALA A 105 -7.53 -3.92 -10.93
C ALA A 105 -7.11 -5.09 -11.78
N ALA A 106 -7.18 -6.28 -11.23
CA ALA A 106 -6.84 -7.50 -11.96
C ALA A 106 -7.63 -8.67 -11.36
N GLY A 107 -8.29 -9.41 -12.21
CA GLY A 107 -8.95 -10.63 -11.80
C GLY A 107 -10.00 -10.47 -10.72
N GLY A 108 -10.62 -9.31 -10.61
CA GLY A 108 -11.65 -9.08 -9.59
C GLY A 108 -11.11 -8.51 -8.30
N GLY A 109 -9.82 -8.31 -8.20
CA GLY A 109 -9.20 -7.71 -7.02
C GLY A 109 -8.54 -6.40 -7.38
N MET A 110 -7.94 -5.76 -6.37
CA MET A 110 -7.21 -4.52 -6.55
C MET A 110 -5.82 -4.74 -5.96
N HIS A 111 -4.82 -4.89 -6.82
CA HIS A 111 -3.52 -5.39 -6.43
C HIS A 111 -2.47 -4.29 -6.35
N PRO A 112 -1.85 -4.11 -5.18
CA PRO A 112 -0.76 -3.15 -5.05
C PRO A 112 0.48 -3.57 -5.83
N GLY A 113 1.14 -2.57 -6.39
CA GLY A 113 2.40 -2.75 -7.08
C GLY A 113 3.08 -1.40 -7.19
N GLU A 114 3.73 -1.16 -8.30
CA GLU A 114 4.52 0.07 -8.46
C GLU A 114 4.26 0.70 -9.81
N VAL A 115 4.33 2.03 -9.86
CA VAL A 115 4.33 2.71 -11.14
C VAL A 115 5.75 3.19 -11.40
N LEU A 116 6.21 2.92 -12.61
CA LEU A 116 7.51 3.38 -13.09
C LEU A 116 7.22 4.50 -14.07
N PRO A 117 7.74 5.71 -13.82
CA PRO A 117 7.40 6.85 -14.67
C PRO A 117 7.68 6.55 -16.14
N GLY A 118 6.70 6.87 -16.97
CA GLY A 118 6.80 6.65 -18.40
C GLY A 118 6.52 5.22 -18.86
N LEU A 119 6.29 4.30 -17.92
CA LEU A 119 6.06 2.90 -18.29
C LEU A 119 4.64 2.44 -17.97
N GLY A 120 4.23 2.55 -16.73
CA GLY A 120 2.93 2.08 -16.29
C GLY A 120 3.02 1.44 -14.93
N CYS A 121 1.95 0.78 -14.52
CA CYS A 121 1.90 0.13 -13.21
C CYS A 121 2.22 -1.34 -13.38
N VAL A 122 3.23 -1.80 -12.66
CA VAL A 122 3.66 -3.19 -12.71
C VAL A 122 3.23 -3.88 -11.43
N VAL A 123 2.51 -4.98 -11.57
CA VAL A 123 2.01 -5.76 -10.45
C VAL A 123 2.44 -7.20 -10.63
N GLU A 124 2.85 -7.86 -9.55
CA GLU A 124 3.07 -9.29 -9.62
C GLU A 124 1.69 -9.96 -9.57
N TYR A 125 1.31 -10.64 -10.62
CA TYR A 125 0.00 -11.24 -10.71
C TYR A 125 0.05 -12.44 -11.65
N GLY A 126 -0.49 -13.56 -11.21
CA GLY A 126 -0.55 -14.74 -12.05
C GLY A 126 0.81 -15.36 -12.34
N GLY A 127 1.78 -15.16 -11.47
CA GLY A 127 3.08 -15.78 -11.64
C GLY A 127 4.09 -14.95 -12.41
N GLY A 128 3.88 -13.66 -12.51
CA GLY A 128 4.87 -12.81 -13.18
C GLY A 128 4.50 -11.34 -13.05
N GLY A 129 5.28 -10.48 -13.69
CA GLY A 129 5.00 -9.06 -13.69
C GLY A 129 4.07 -8.71 -14.83
N VAL A 130 2.99 -8.02 -14.52
CA VAL A 130 2.02 -7.56 -15.51
C VAL A 130 1.99 -6.04 -15.47
N THR A 131 2.07 -5.41 -16.62
CA THR A 131 2.04 -3.95 -16.73
C THR A 131 0.63 -3.50 -17.10
N PHE A 132 0.10 -2.58 -16.30
CA PHE A 132 -1.24 -2.05 -16.52
C PHE A 132 -1.15 -0.62 -17.02
N GLU A 133 -1.94 -0.31 -18.03
CA GLU A 133 -1.99 1.03 -18.59
C GLU A 133 -2.76 1.98 -17.69
N SER A 134 -3.81 1.50 -17.05
CA SER A 134 -4.64 2.30 -16.15
C SER A 134 -4.50 1.78 -14.74
N TYR A 135 -4.37 2.68 -13.79
CA TYR A 135 -4.08 2.31 -12.42
C TYR A 135 -4.42 3.48 -11.49
N GLU A 136 -4.21 3.27 -10.20
CA GLU A 136 -4.34 4.33 -9.21
C GLU A 136 -3.03 4.48 -8.46
N VAL A 137 -2.66 5.72 -8.16
CA VAL A 137 -1.42 6.04 -7.46
C VAL A 137 -1.77 6.55 -6.07
N LEU A 138 -1.01 6.12 -5.09
CA LEU A 138 -1.23 6.56 -3.71
C LEU A 138 -0.62 7.94 -3.52
N VAL A 139 -1.45 8.90 -3.13
CA VAL A 139 -1.04 10.29 -2.99
C VAL A 139 -1.32 10.74 -1.57
N LEU A 140 -0.35 11.39 -0.94
CA LEU A 140 -0.57 11.94 0.39
C LEU A 140 -1.40 13.21 0.30
N THR A 141 -2.30 13.38 1.26
CA THR A 141 -3.05 14.62 1.36
C THR A 141 -2.36 15.53 2.37
N GLU A 142 -2.89 16.72 2.52
CA GLU A 142 -2.23 17.74 3.34
C GLU A 142 -1.94 17.21 4.74
N GLY A 143 -0.71 17.38 5.18
CA GLY A 143 -0.30 16.89 6.48
C GLY A 143 0.01 15.41 6.54
N GLY A 144 -0.18 14.70 5.43
CA GLY A 144 0.07 13.26 5.42
C GLY A 144 1.55 12.94 5.34
N ARG A 145 1.89 11.78 5.87
CA ARG A 145 3.26 11.27 5.75
C ARG A 145 3.22 9.76 5.58
N ALA A 146 4.19 9.25 4.89
CA ALA A 146 4.33 7.82 4.70
C ALA A 146 5.42 7.30 5.61
N GLU A 147 5.19 6.15 6.21
CA GLU A 147 6.19 5.48 7.04
C GLU A 147 6.37 4.07 6.50
N TRP A 148 7.62 3.70 6.29
CA TRP A 148 7.95 2.35 5.87
C TRP A 148 8.49 1.62 7.08
N VAL A 149 7.77 0.60 7.52
CA VAL A 149 8.05 -0.09 8.79
C VAL A 149 8.72 -1.43 8.50
N PRO A 150 9.93 -1.65 8.99
CA PRO A 150 10.63 -2.91 8.74
C PRO A 150 9.88 -4.11 9.33
N CYS A 151 9.78 -5.16 8.55
CA CYS A 151 9.08 -6.37 8.93
C CYS A 151 9.83 -7.58 8.43
N THR A 152 9.44 -8.75 8.91
CA THR A 152 10.09 -9.99 8.54
C THR A 152 9.11 -11.15 8.69
N GLY A 153 9.32 -12.20 7.91
CA GLY A 153 8.61 -13.45 8.12
C GLY A 153 7.12 -13.43 7.85
N GLY A 154 6.65 -12.48 7.07
CA GLY A 154 5.23 -12.40 6.78
C GLY A 154 4.45 -11.55 7.77
N SER A 155 5.14 -10.91 8.71
CA SER A 155 4.45 -10.08 9.70
C SER A 155 4.02 -8.74 9.10
N LEU A 156 3.06 -8.11 9.76
CA LEU A 156 2.61 -6.77 9.45
C LEU A 156 2.89 -5.89 10.66
N PRO A 157 3.16 -4.60 10.44
CA PRO A 157 3.41 -3.72 11.56
C PRO A 157 2.13 -3.43 12.31
N GLU A 158 2.26 -3.15 13.59
CA GLU A 158 1.13 -2.71 14.38
C GLU A 158 0.88 -1.23 14.16
N VAL A 159 -0.35 -0.83 14.33
CA VAL A 159 -0.73 0.54 14.12
C VAL A 159 -0.23 1.38 15.27
N ALA A 160 0.39 2.52 14.97
CA ALA A 160 0.84 3.42 16.01
C ALA A 160 -0.37 3.99 16.76
N ALA A 161 -0.15 4.46 17.95
CA ALA A 161 -1.24 4.97 18.77
C ALA A 161 -2.01 6.10 18.08
N ASP A 162 -1.30 7.03 17.44
CA ASP A 162 -1.97 8.11 16.75
C ASP A 162 -2.76 7.62 15.55
N GLU A 163 -2.26 6.62 14.86
CA GLU A 163 -2.97 6.06 13.73
C GLU A 163 -4.20 5.31 14.19
N ALA A 164 -4.09 4.56 15.26
CA ALA A 164 -5.22 3.85 15.81
C ALA A 164 -6.32 4.80 16.23
N ALA A 165 -5.96 5.90 16.84
CA ALA A 165 -6.94 6.89 17.23
C ALA A 165 -7.63 7.50 16.02
N ALA A 166 -6.89 7.79 14.97
CA ALA A 166 -7.46 8.36 13.78
C ALA A 166 -8.39 7.38 13.07
N ALA A 167 -8.06 6.12 13.13
CA ALA A 167 -8.87 5.12 12.47
C ALA A 167 -10.11 4.77 13.24
N GLY A 168 -10.16 5.18 14.41
CA GLY A 168 -11.28 4.86 15.23
C GLY A 168 -12.51 5.36 14.63
N PRO A 169 -13.39 5.69 14.96
CA PRO A 169 -14.62 5.88 14.36
C PRO A 169 -14.60 6.31 12.97
N ALA A 170 -13.78 6.97 12.60
CA ALA A 170 -13.93 7.51 11.36
C ALA A 170 -13.41 6.81 10.36
N ALA A 171 -12.77 6.43 10.47
CA ALA A 171 -12.23 6.00 9.42
C ALA A 171 -12.59 5.38 8.57
N GLY A 172 -12.77 5.59 8.79
CA GLY A 172 -12.88 5.07 8.21
C GLY A 172 -13.13 5.35 7.22
N ALA A 173 -13.43 5.84 7.23
CA ALA A 173 -13.75 6.12 6.36
C ALA A 173 -13.26 6.40 5.44
N ALA A 174 -13.09 6.43 5.67
CA ALA A 174 -12.83 6.50 5.00
C ALA A 174 -12.64 6.19 4.21
N PRO A 175 -12.56 6.17 4.22
CA PRO A 175 -12.40 5.79 3.42
C PRO A 175 -12.44 5.28 2.67
N GLN A 176 -12.55 5.44 2.61
CA GLN A 176 -12.49 4.91 2.12
C GLN A 176 -12.54 4.57 1.31
N PRO A 177 -12.68 4.85 1.23
CA PRO A 177 -12.79 4.55 0.35
C PRO A 177 -12.81 4.32 -0.46
N VAL A 178 -12.64 4.55 -0.35
CA VAL A 178 -12.54 4.22 -1.02
C VAL A 178 -12.77 3.78 -1.83
N GLN A 179 -12.98 4.13 -1.85
CA GLN A 179 -13.12 3.79 -2.42
C GLN A 179 -13.34 3.54 -3.32
N PRO A 180 -13.51 3.74 -3.41
CA PRO A 180 -13.81 3.54 -4.38
C PRO A 180 -13.81 3.35 -5.25
N SER A 181 -13.63 3.58 -5.24
CA SER A 181 -13.59 3.31 -5.99
C SER A 181 -13.84 2.80 -6.71
N LEU A 182 -14.01 2.84 -6.64
CA LEU A 182 -14.15 2.34 -7.18
C LEU A 182 -14.57 1.91 -8.02
N PRO A 183 -14.93 2.20 -8.28
CA PRO A 183 -15.33 1.77 -9.02
C PRO A 183 -15.22 1.27 -9.69
N HIS A 184 -14.92 1.38 -9.68
CA HIS A 184 -14.70 0.77 -10.18
C HIS A 184 -14.89 0.13 -10.66
N GLY A 185 -15.14 0.46 -10.58
CA GLY A 185 -15.28 -0.13 -10.91
C GLY A 185 -15.50 -0.53 -11.37
N SER A 186 -15.73 -0.38 -11.40
CA SER A 186 -15.88 -0.90 -11.71
C SER A 186 -16.02 -1.17 -11.88
#